data_35729418a6ef2e33ca26113701fd6b2b
#
_entry.id   35729418a6ef2e33ca26113701fd6b2b
#
_cell.length_a   1.000
_cell.length_b   1.000
_cell.length_c   1.000
_cell.angle_alpha   90.00
_cell.angle_beta   90.00
_cell.angle_gamma   90.00
#
_symmetry.space_group_name_H-M   'P 1'
#
loop_
_entity.id
_entity.type
_entity.pdbx_description
1 polymer ?
#
loop_
_entity_poly.entity_id
_entity_poly.type
_entity_poly.pdbx_seq_one_letter_code
_entity_poly.pdbx_strand_id
1 'polypeptide(L)'
;MILKDQAYCPACGARLTERPLEGEGMIPYCEACGDYRFPKFNVAVSMIVRDEKTGRILLIQQYGRPFYILVAGYVNRGESAEHAAIREIREETGMAVSRLSFNRTRFFEPSNTLMVNFTALVPDASAIHPNQEVDRYAWFAPEEARKNIKPGSLAEAFLIACLEDSSSRSGVPEENESLEQGG
;
A
#
# COMPACT_ATOMS: atom_id res chain seq x y z
N MET A 1 3.69 25.64 -7.16
CA MET A 1 5.01 25.28 -7.73
C MET A 1 4.79 24.15 -8.74
N ILE A 2 4.96 24.44 -10.03
CA ILE A 2 4.84 23.44 -11.10
C ILE A 2 5.98 22.45 -10.94
N LEU A 3 5.65 21.16 -10.73
CA LEU A 3 6.63 20.08 -10.73
C LEU A 3 7.25 19.97 -12.13
N LYS A 4 8.55 19.66 -12.23
CA LYS A 4 9.26 19.59 -13.54
C LYS A 4 8.62 18.62 -14.53
N ASP A 5 8.00 17.57 -14.05
CA ASP A 5 7.29 16.53 -14.81
C ASP A 5 5.86 16.94 -15.24
N GLN A 6 5.36 18.08 -14.77
CA GLN A 6 4.03 18.60 -15.08
C GLN A 6 4.08 20.00 -15.71
N ALA A 7 5.15 20.35 -16.42
CA ALA A 7 5.30 21.65 -17.05
C ALA A 7 4.37 21.87 -18.25
N TYR A 8 3.74 20.84 -18.78
CA TYR A 8 2.89 20.88 -19.97
C TYR A 8 1.52 20.30 -19.71
N CYS A 9 0.52 20.83 -20.39
CA CYS A 9 -0.85 20.37 -20.31
C CYS A 9 -0.99 18.97 -20.93
N PRO A 10 -1.48 17.96 -20.19
CA PRO A 10 -1.62 16.59 -20.71
C PRO A 10 -2.73 16.46 -21.78
N ALA A 11 -3.61 17.47 -21.92
CA ALA A 11 -4.69 17.46 -22.89
C ALA A 11 -4.29 18.09 -24.24
N CYS A 12 -3.49 19.18 -24.24
CA CYS A 12 -3.18 19.93 -25.46
C CYS A 12 -1.69 20.19 -25.70
N GLY A 13 -0.80 19.79 -24.76
CA GLY A 13 0.64 20.00 -24.88
C GLY A 13 1.13 21.44 -24.61
N ALA A 14 0.24 22.41 -24.37
CA ALA A 14 0.64 23.79 -24.08
C ALA A 14 1.37 23.86 -22.72
N ARG A 15 2.32 24.79 -22.62
CA ARG A 15 3.03 25.03 -21.36
C ARG A 15 2.05 25.57 -20.31
N LEU A 16 2.12 25.05 -19.09
CA LEU A 16 1.29 25.47 -17.98
C LEU A 16 1.83 26.77 -17.35
N THR A 17 0.93 27.62 -16.90
CA THR A 17 1.16 28.76 -16.00
C THR A 17 0.67 28.43 -14.60
N GLU A 18 0.83 29.32 -13.64
CA GLU A 18 0.23 29.19 -12.30
C GLU A 18 -0.82 30.27 -12.12
N ARG A 19 -2.01 29.89 -11.64
CA ARG A 19 -3.08 30.83 -11.27
C ARG A 19 -3.58 30.55 -9.86
N PRO A 20 -3.99 31.59 -9.12
CA PRO A 20 -4.61 31.38 -7.82
C PRO A 20 -5.98 30.72 -7.98
N LEU A 21 -6.25 29.75 -7.14
CA LEU A 21 -7.56 29.13 -6.96
C LEU A 21 -7.95 29.30 -5.49
N GLU A 22 -9.15 29.83 -5.24
CA GLU A 22 -9.64 30.10 -3.89
C GLU A 22 -9.65 28.81 -3.05
N GLY A 23 -9.04 28.85 -1.87
CA GLY A 23 -8.89 27.71 -0.97
C GLY A 23 -7.72 26.76 -1.30
N GLU A 24 -7.16 26.79 -2.53
CA GLU A 24 -6.15 25.83 -3.00
C GLU A 24 -4.77 26.46 -3.24
N GLY A 25 -4.68 27.80 -3.27
CA GLY A 25 -3.43 28.50 -3.56
C GLY A 25 -3.10 28.59 -5.05
N MET A 26 -1.80 28.51 -5.39
CA MET A 26 -1.32 28.59 -6.78
C MET A 26 -1.35 27.22 -7.43
N ILE A 27 -2.24 27.03 -8.40
CA ILE A 27 -2.44 25.77 -9.12
C ILE A 27 -2.02 25.92 -10.59
N PRO A 28 -1.37 24.90 -11.21
CA PRO A 28 -1.08 24.90 -12.63
C PRO A 28 -2.34 25.13 -13.48
N TYR A 29 -2.26 26.05 -14.44
CA TYR A 29 -3.36 26.44 -15.32
C TYR A 29 -2.94 26.35 -16.79
N CYS A 30 -3.81 25.84 -17.62
CA CYS A 30 -3.64 25.80 -19.07
C CYS A 30 -4.40 26.93 -19.74
N GLU A 31 -3.69 27.94 -20.25
CA GLU A 31 -4.29 29.08 -20.96
C GLU A 31 -5.06 28.65 -22.23
N ALA A 32 -4.54 27.63 -22.94
CA ALA A 32 -5.13 27.15 -24.18
C ALA A 32 -6.44 26.35 -23.94
N CYS A 33 -6.55 25.64 -22.83
CA CYS A 33 -7.76 24.89 -22.47
C CYS A 33 -8.70 25.68 -21.59
N GLY A 34 -8.25 26.78 -20.96
CA GLY A 34 -9.03 27.57 -20.02
C GLY A 34 -9.33 26.83 -18.70
N ASP A 35 -8.41 25.96 -18.23
CA ASP A 35 -8.72 25.06 -17.11
C ASP A 35 -7.52 24.73 -16.22
N TYR A 36 -7.77 24.47 -14.94
CA TYR A 36 -6.76 24.08 -13.95
C TYR A 36 -6.26 22.66 -14.19
N ARG A 37 -5.01 22.39 -13.76
CA ARG A 37 -4.36 21.08 -13.85
C ARG A 37 -3.78 20.70 -12.50
N PHE A 38 -4.55 19.93 -11.74
CA PHE A 38 -4.09 19.41 -10.45
C PHE A 38 -2.95 18.41 -10.63
N PRO A 39 -2.04 18.29 -9.62
CA PRO A 39 -0.95 17.33 -9.64
C PRO A 39 -1.47 15.92 -9.88
N LYS A 40 -0.79 15.18 -10.76
CA LYS A 40 -1.07 13.77 -11.03
C LYS A 40 0.02 12.91 -10.42
N PHE A 41 -0.37 11.83 -9.79
CA PHE A 41 0.51 10.83 -9.24
C PHE A 41 -0.11 9.44 -9.43
N ASN A 42 0.73 8.40 -9.36
CA ASN A 42 0.26 7.04 -9.37
C ASN A 42 -0.31 6.67 -8.00
N VAL A 43 -1.22 5.70 -7.99
CA VAL A 43 -1.67 5.05 -6.75
C VAL A 43 -1.31 3.57 -6.84
N ALA A 44 -0.71 3.04 -5.79
CA ALA A 44 -0.38 1.64 -5.70
C ALA A 44 -0.70 1.09 -4.30
N VAL A 45 -0.88 -0.21 -4.22
CA VAL A 45 -1.13 -0.94 -2.98
C VAL A 45 0.08 -1.77 -2.59
N SER A 46 0.26 -1.99 -1.30
CA SER A 46 1.25 -2.91 -0.74
C SER A 46 0.61 -3.71 0.38
N MET A 47 0.75 -5.02 0.38
CA MET A 47 0.02 -5.89 1.29
C MET A 47 0.95 -6.71 2.18
N ILE A 48 0.73 -6.61 3.50
CA ILE A 48 1.25 -7.54 4.49
C ILE A 48 0.30 -8.73 4.52
N VAL A 49 0.60 -9.77 3.73
CA VAL A 49 -0.21 -10.98 3.64
C VAL A 49 0.14 -11.89 4.80
N ARG A 50 -0.84 -12.22 5.65
CA ARG A 50 -0.68 -13.07 6.83
C ARG A 50 -1.53 -14.33 6.74
N ASP A 51 -0.96 -15.44 7.07
CA ASP A 51 -1.70 -16.68 7.30
C ASP A 51 -2.54 -16.57 8.58
N GLU A 52 -3.82 -16.81 8.46
CA GLU A 52 -4.79 -16.65 9.55
C GLU A 52 -4.55 -17.64 10.70
N LYS A 53 -4.04 -18.84 10.40
CA LYS A 53 -3.82 -19.91 11.37
C LYS A 53 -2.52 -19.75 12.16
N THR A 54 -1.44 -19.33 11.48
CA THR A 54 -0.10 -19.28 12.07
C THR A 54 0.41 -17.88 12.34
N GLY A 55 -0.23 -16.86 11.76
CA GLY A 55 0.21 -15.47 11.82
C GLY A 55 1.48 -15.18 11.02
N ARG A 56 2.02 -16.16 10.28
CA ARG A 56 3.19 -15.99 9.43
C ARG A 56 2.91 -14.99 8.31
N ILE A 57 3.94 -14.29 7.87
CA ILE A 57 3.90 -13.25 6.87
C ILE A 57 4.55 -13.74 5.58
N LEU A 58 3.86 -13.58 4.46
CA LEU A 58 4.36 -13.86 3.14
C LEU A 58 5.31 -12.76 2.67
N LEU A 59 6.50 -13.14 2.27
CA LEU A 59 7.39 -12.31 1.49
C LEU A 59 7.70 -12.99 0.16
N ILE A 60 7.85 -12.19 -0.90
CA ILE A 60 8.09 -12.65 -2.27
C ILE A 60 9.37 -12.04 -2.85
N GLN A 61 9.94 -12.72 -3.85
CA GLN A 61 10.99 -12.19 -4.73
C GLN A 61 10.43 -12.13 -6.14
N GLN A 62 10.71 -11.05 -6.86
CA GLN A 62 10.19 -10.81 -8.21
C GLN A 62 11.29 -10.32 -9.16
N TYR A 63 11.12 -10.59 -10.44
CA TYR A 63 11.94 -10.07 -11.54
C TYR A 63 13.45 -10.36 -11.37
N GLY A 64 13.82 -11.55 -10.94
CA GLY A 64 15.20 -11.99 -10.73
C GLY A 64 15.93 -11.25 -9.60
N ARG A 65 15.24 -10.50 -8.75
CA ARG A 65 15.88 -9.73 -7.68
C ARG A 65 16.05 -10.61 -6.42
N PRO A 66 17.26 -10.63 -5.81
CA PRO A 66 17.56 -11.59 -4.73
C PRO A 66 17.11 -11.14 -3.34
N PHE A 67 16.12 -10.26 -3.23
CA PHE A 67 15.62 -9.77 -1.96
C PHE A 67 14.11 -9.89 -1.86
N TYR A 68 13.66 -10.13 -0.63
CA TYR A 68 12.25 -10.24 -0.32
C TYR A 68 11.56 -8.89 -0.18
N ILE A 69 10.34 -8.80 -0.67
CA ILE A 69 9.44 -7.64 -0.58
C ILE A 69 8.03 -8.09 -0.20
N LEU A 70 7.15 -7.14 0.04
CA LEU A 70 5.71 -7.37 0.17
C LEU A 70 5.07 -7.50 -1.23
N VAL A 71 3.94 -8.18 -1.32
CA VAL A 71 3.06 -8.17 -2.50
C VAL A 71 2.59 -6.73 -2.74
N ALA A 72 2.66 -6.25 -3.97
CA ALA A 72 2.33 -4.87 -4.31
C ALA A 72 1.95 -4.72 -5.79
N GLY A 73 1.06 -3.76 -6.09
CA GLY A 73 0.68 -3.47 -7.46
C GLY A 73 0.01 -2.11 -7.62
N TYR A 74 -0.20 -1.68 -8.86
CA TYR A 74 -0.86 -0.41 -9.15
C TYR A 74 -2.38 -0.53 -9.08
N VAL A 75 -3.01 0.56 -8.61
CA VAL A 75 -4.46 0.70 -8.69
C VAL A 75 -4.85 1.10 -10.12
N ASN A 76 -5.74 0.35 -10.74
CA ASN A 76 -6.22 0.61 -12.08
C ASN A 76 -7.27 1.74 -12.08
N ARG A 77 -7.46 2.39 -13.24
CA ARG A 77 -8.50 3.40 -13.38
C ARG A 77 -9.88 2.79 -13.13
N GLY A 78 -10.64 3.40 -12.21
CA GLY A 78 -11.98 2.93 -11.83
C GLY A 78 -12.00 1.83 -10.78
N GLU A 79 -10.83 1.44 -10.26
CA GLU A 79 -10.69 0.46 -9.18
C GLU A 79 -10.47 1.16 -7.83
N SER A 80 -11.00 0.61 -6.74
CA SER A 80 -10.64 1.05 -5.40
C SER A 80 -9.33 0.42 -4.94
N ALA A 81 -8.65 1.04 -3.96
CA ALA A 81 -7.41 0.48 -3.41
C ALA A 81 -7.62 -0.91 -2.78
N GLU A 82 -8.78 -1.14 -2.15
CA GLU A 82 -9.15 -2.43 -1.57
C GLU A 82 -9.31 -3.52 -2.64
N HIS A 83 -9.98 -3.19 -3.75
CA HIS A 83 -10.12 -4.12 -4.86
C HIS A 83 -8.77 -4.43 -5.52
N ALA A 84 -7.92 -3.41 -5.71
CA ALA A 84 -6.56 -3.61 -6.21
C ALA A 84 -5.75 -4.54 -5.31
N ALA A 85 -5.81 -4.35 -3.98
CA ALA A 85 -5.10 -5.19 -3.02
C ALA A 85 -5.53 -6.67 -3.11
N ILE A 86 -6.84 -6.94 -3.19
CA ILE A 86 -7.37 -8.30 -3.32
C ILE A 86 -7.01 -8.91 -4.68
N ARG A 87 -7.10 -8.12 -5.76
CA ARG A 87 -6.73 -8.56 -7.12
C ARG A 87 -5.26 -8.93 -7.21
N GLU A 88 -4.34 -8.08 -6.75
CA GLU A 88 -2.90 -8.32 -6.80
C GLU A 88 -2.51 -9.57 -5.99
N ILE A 89 -3.07 -9.76 -4.78
CA ILE A 89 -2.83 -10.99 -4.01
C ILE A 89 -3.30 -12.21 -4.79
N ARG A 90 -4.49 -12.15 -5.41
CA ARG A 90 -5.03 -13.26 -6.19
C ARG A 90 -4.21 -13.53 -7.45
N GLU A 91 -3.80 -12.48 -8.18
CA GLU A 91 -3.03 -12.59 -9.42
C GLU A 91 -1.61 -13.12 -9.18
N GLU A 92 -0.91 -12.57 -8.17
CA GLU A 92 0.48 -12.96 -7.90
C GLU A 92 0.60 -14.27 -7.12
N THR A 93 -0.38 -14.61 -6.29
CA THR A 93 -0.25 -15.73 -5.34
C THR A 93 -1.34 -16.80 -5.46
N GLY A 94 -2.40 -16.55 -6.22
CA GLY A 94 -3.56 -17.46 -6.34
C GLY A 94 -4.46 -17.50 -5.10
N MET A 95 -4.09 -16.84 -4.00
CA MET A 95 -4.81 -16.95 -2.74
C MET A 95 -6.04 -16.05 -2.66
N ALA A 96 -7.06 -16.52 -1.93
CA ALA A 96 -8.20 -15.72 -1.54
C ALA A 96 -7.93 -14.97 -0.23
N VAL A 97 -8.43 -13.73 -0.15
CA VAL A 97 -8.35 -12.88 1.06
C VAL A 97 -9.63 -13.05 1.86
N SER A 98 -9.52 -13.42 3.15
CA SER A 98 -10.66 -13.52 4.08
C SER A 98 -10.97 -12.18 4.75
N ARG A 99 -9.94 -11.38 5.05
CA ARG A 99 -10.06 -10.06 5.66
C ARG A 99 -9.00 -9.14 5.11
N LEU A 100 -9.39 -7.89 4.83
CA LEU A 100 -8.49 -6.81 4.45
C LEU A 100 -8.65 -5.66 5.47
N SER A 101 -7.54 -5.14 5.97
CA SER A 101 -7.53 -4.02 6.92
C SER A 101 -6.54 -2.96 6.45
N PHE A 102 -7.00 -1.71 6.38
CA PHE A 102 -6.15 -0.58 6.07
C PHE A 102 -5.16 -0.33 7.21
N ASN A 103 -3.88 -0.09 6.88
CA ASN A 103 -2.84 0.28 7.83
C ASN A 103 -2.54 1.77 7.76
N ARG A 104 -1.96 2.22 6.64
CA ARG A 104 -1.52 3.62 6.43
C ARG A 104 -1.25 3.92 4.97
N THR A 105 -1.02 5.19 4.67
CA THR A 105 -0.48 5.63 3.37
C THR A 105 0.90 6.23 3.52
N ARG A 106 1.66 6.23 2.43
CA ARG A 106 2.92 6.96 2.31
C ARG A 106 3.15 7.36 0.86
N PHE A 107 3.52 8.63 0.64
CA PHE A 107 3.95 9.06 -0.68
C PHE A 107 5.39 8.62 -0.93
N PHE A 108 5.63 8.02 -2.08
CA PHE A 108 6.93 7.53 -2.49
C PHE A 108 7.45 8.35 -3.67
N GLU A 109 8.25 9.35 -3.34
CA GLU A 109 8.82 10.33 -4.27
C GLU A 109 9.51 9.72 -5.49
N PRO A 110 10.34 8.65 -5.38
CA PRO A 110 11.09 8.13 -6.52
C PRO A 110 10.24 7.66 -7.69
N SER A 111 9.00 7.26 -7.46
CA SER A 111 8.06 6.83 -8.50
C SER A 111 6.81 7.71 -8.60
N ASN A 112 6.78 8.86 -7.90
CA ASN A 112 5.61 9.75 -7.85
C ASN A 112 4.32 8.97 -7.53
N THR A 113 4.34 8.17 -6.45
CA THR A 113 3.28 7.22 -6.16
C THR A 113 2.78 7.36 -4.72
N LEU A 114 1.47 7.49 -4.54
CA LEU A 114 0.82 7.29 -3.25
C LEU A 114 0.65 5.79 -3.01
N MET A 115 1.38 5.28 -2.02
CA MET A 115 1.28 3.89 -1.60
C MET A 115 0.23 3.75 -0.49
N VAL A 116 -0.71 2.83 -0.68
CA VAL A 116 -1.75 2.46 0.31
C VAL A 116 -1.40 1.07 0.84
N ASN A 117 -1.11 0.97 2.15
CA ASN A 117 -0.71 -0.29 2.75
C ASN A 117 -1.87 -0.94 3.49
N PHE A 118 -2.01 -2.25 3.29
CA PHE A 118 -3.02 -3.10 3.93
C PHE A 118 -2.37 -4.30 4.62
N THR A 119 -3.06 -4.81 5.63
CA THR A 119 -2.88 -6.18 6.13
C THR A 119 -3.99 -7.04 5.54
N ALA A 120 -3.62 -8.13 4.87
CA ALA A 120 -4.54 -9.10 4.29
C ALA A 120 -4.40 -10.44 4.98
N LEU A 121 -5.49 -11.00 5.49
CA LEU A 121 -5.51 -12.36 6.04
C LEU A 121 -5.91 -13.35 4.95
N VAL A 122 -5.19 -14.47 4.90
CA VAL A 122 -5.51 -15.60 4.01
C VAL A 122 -5.81 -16.84 4.87
N PRO A 123 -6.89 -17.58 4.58
CA PRO A 123 -7.35 -18.68 5.45
C PRO A 123 -6.47 -19.93 5.30
N ASP A 124 -5.73 -20.04 4.20
CA ASP A 124 -4.90 -21.21 3.89
C ASP A 124 -3.62 -20.81 3.15
N ALA A 125 -2.52 -20.78 3.87
CA ALA A 125 -1.19 -20.50 3.31
C ALA A 125 -0.71 -21.57 2.32
N SER A 126 -1.26 -22.79 2.38
CA SER A 126 -0.89 -23.89 1.46
C SER A 126 -1.52 -23.76 0.07
N ALA A 127 -2.55 -22.91 -0.07
CA ALA A 127 -3.23 -22.62 -1.33
C ALA A 127 -2.44 -21.66 -2.25
N ILE A 128 -1.19 -21.35 -1.91
CA ILE A 128 -0.36 -20.45 -2.71
C ILE A 128 0.06 -21.10 -4.03
N HIS A 129 -0.28 -20.42 -5.14
CA HIS A 129 0.10 -20.77 -6.52
C HIS A 129 0.63 -19.52 -7.21
N PRO A 130 1.93 -19.20 -7.06
CA PRO A 130 2.47 -17.95 -7.59
C PRO A 130 2.44 -17.91 -9.11
N ASN A 131 2.24 -16.73 -9.67
CA ASN A 131 2.32 -16.48 -11.10
C ASN A 131 3.80 -16.39 -11.56
N GLN A 132 4.03 -16.06 -12.84
CA GLN A 132 5.36 -15.96 -13.43
C GLN A 132 6.18 -14.74 -12.95
N GLU A 133 5.55 -13.78 -12.30
CA GLU A 133 6.23 -12.60 -11.75
C GLU A 133 6.93 -12.89 -10.42
N VAL A 134 6.44 -13.91 -9.69
CA VAL A 134 6.99 -14.32 -8.40
C VAL A 134 8.02 -15.43 -8.59
N ASP A 135 9.29 -15.10 -8.48
CA ASP A 135 10.40 -16.06 -8.62
C ASP A 135 10.51 -16.99 -7.41
N ARG A 136 10.28 -16.45 -6.21
CA ARG A 136 10.34 -17.18 -4.93
C ARG A 136 9.38 -16.56 -3.92
N TYR A 137 8.94 -17.37 -2.98
CA TYR A 137 8.18 -16.92 -1.83
C TYR A 137 8.56 -17.70 -0.57
N ALA A 138 8.33 -17.11 0.59
CA ALA A 138 8.49 -17.77 1.86
C ALA A 138 7.56 -17.16 2.93
N TRP A 139 7.12 -18.03 3.85
CA TRP A 139 6.33 -17.65 5.01
C TRP A 139 7.23 -17.54 6.24
N PHE A 140 7.33 -16.34 6.80
CA PHE A 140 8.17 -16.01 7.93
C PHE A 140 7.35 -15.74 9.19
N ALA A 141 7.87 -16.10 10.36
CA ALA A 141 7.38 -15.51 11.60
C ALA A 141 7.60 -13.98 11.57
N PRO A 142 6.80 -13.16 12.29
CA PRO A 142 6.90 -11.70 12.20
C PRO A 142 8.32 -11.15 12.37
N GLU A 143 9.07 -11.64 13.37
CA GLU A 143 10.46 -11.20 13.61
C GLU A 143 11.45 -11.69 12.52
N GLU A 144 11.17 -12.81 11.91
CA GLU A 144 11.96 -13.32 10.77
C GLU A 144 11.65 -12.52 9.50
N ALA A 145 10.38 -12.16 9.26
CA ALA A 145 9.99 -11.30 8.14
C ALA A 145 10.72 -9.96 8.19
N ARG A 146 10.81 -9.34 9.38
CA ARG A 146 11.58 -8.11 9.61
C ARG A 146 13.06 -8.23 9.23
N LYS A 147 13.68 -9.39 9.47
CA LYS A 147 15.10 -9.62 9.15
C LYS A 147 15.36 -9.95 7.68
N ASN A 148 14.36 -10.52 7.00
CA ASN A 148 14.50 -11.03 5.63
C ASN A 148 14.01 -10.04 4.57
N ILE A 149 13.15 -9.08 4.91
CA ILE A 149 12.67 -8.06 3.99
C ILE A 149 13.80 -7.14 3.54
N LYS A 150 13.75 -6.64 2.30
CA LYS A 150 14.76 -5.74 1.75
C LYS A 150 14.99 -4.53 2.65
N PRO A 151 16.22 -4.37 3.19
CA PRO A 151 16.55 -3.24 4.06
C PRO A 151 16.42 -1.89 3.35
N GLY A 152 16.00 -0.83 4.07
CA GLY A 152 15.84 0.53 3.57
C GLY A 152 14.72 0.70 2.54
N SER A 153 13.87 -0.32 2.36
CA SER A 153 12.75 -0.26 1.42
C SER A 153 11.47 0.30 2.06
N LEU A 154 10.56 0.77 1.21
CA LEU A 154 9.22 1.16 1.65
C LEU A 154 8.44 -0.04 2.22
N ALA A 155 8.66 -1.24 1.67
CA ALA A 155 8.06 -2.48 2.17
C ALA A 155 8.49 -2.78 3.61
N GLU A 156 9.78 -2.62 3.93
CA GLU A 156 10.30 -2.73 5.29
C GLU A 156 9.65 -1.70 6.22
N ALA A 157 9.58 -0.44 5.79
CA ALA A 157 8.97 0.63 6.61
C ALA A 157 7.49 0.34 6.95
N PHE A 158 6.73 -0.22 6.01
CA PHE A 158 5.35 -0.64 6.26
C PHE A 158 5.28 -1.84 7.21
N LEU A 159 6.12 -2.83 7.00
CA LEU A 159 6.15 -4.04 7.85
C LEU A 159 6.48 -3.70 9.29
N ILE A 160 7.56 -2.94 9.52
CA ILE A 160 7.98 -2.52 10.86
C ILE A 160 6.87 -1.77 11.58
N ALA A 161 6.30 -0.77 10.91
CA ALA A 161 5.25 0.04 11.50
C ALA A 161 3.99 -0.78 11.87
N CYS A 162 3.61 -1.75 11.04
CA CYS A 162 2.49 -2.65 11.35
C CYS A 162 2.77 -3.55 12.55
N LEU A 163 4.00 -4.06 12.69
CA LEU A 163 4.39 -4.91 13.82
C LEU A 163 4.42 -4.13 15.13
N GLU A 164 4.90 -2.89 15.11
CA GLU A 164 4.95 -2.00 16.28
C GLU A 164 3.53 -1.61 16.74
N ASP A 165 2.62 -1.26 15.82
CA ASP A 165 1.21 -0.97 16.15
C ASP A 165 0.49 -2.17 16.77
N SER A 166 0.81 -3.39 16.31
CA SER A 166 0.23 -4.62 16.86
C SER A 166 0.72 -4.90 18.29
N SER A 167 1.97 -4.60 18.58
CA SER A 167 2.57 -4.76 19.91
C SER A 167 2.00 -3.77 20.92
N SER A 168 1.68 -2.55 20.48
CA SER A 168 1.10 -1.50 21.33
C SER A 168 -0.35 -1.79 21.72
N ARG A 169 -1.11 -2.49 20.86
CA ARG A 169 -2.52 -2.86 21.14
C ARG A 169 -2.67 -4.08 22.05
N SER A 170 -1.68 -4.95 22.10
CA SER A 170 -1.70 -6.13 22.98
C SER A 170 -1.34 -5.82 24.44
N GLY A 171 -0.95 -4.60 24.77
CA GLY A 171 -0.54 -4.14 26.12
C GLY A 171 -1.61 -3.38 26.91
N VAL A 172 -2.83 -3.21 26.40
CA VAL A 172 -3.92 -2.57 27.14
C VAL A 172 -4.72 -3.64 27.89
N PRO A 173 -4.76 -3.64 29.24
CA PRO A 173 -5.66 -4.50 30.00
C PRO A 173 -7.10 -4.13 29.66
N GLU A 174 -7.96 -5.11 29.42
CA GLU A 174 -9.42 -4.91 29.39
C GLU A 174 -9.85 -4.36 30.76
N GLU A 175 -10.19 -3.08 30.84
CA GLU A 175 -10.91 -2.54 32.00
C GLU A 175 -12.30 -3.16 31.98
N ASN A 176 -12.49 -4.06 32.94
CA ASN A 176 -13.76 -4.70 33.26
C ASN A 176 -14.73 -3.61 33.80
N GLU A 177 -15.57 -3.06 32.94
CA GLU A 177 -16.74 -2.31 33.40
C GLU A 177 -17.71 -3.26 34.10
N SER A 178 -17.51 -3.44 35.41
CA SER A 178 -18.51 -3.97 36.31
C SER A 178 -19.64 -2.95 36.42
N LEU A 179 -20.73 -3.18 35.69
CA LEU A 179 -22.01 -2.52 35.93
C LEU A 179 -22.53 -2.95 37.31
N GLU A 180 -22.25 -2.13 38.32
CA GLU A 180 -23.00 -2.22 39.58
C GLU A 180 -24.46 -1.84 39.35
N GLN A 181 -25.28 -2.84 39.40
CA GLN A 181 -26.71 -2.67 39.63
C GLN A 181 -26.90 -2.27 41.10
N GLY A 182 -27.41 -1.09 41.34
CA GLY A 182 -27.76 -0.60 42.67
C GLY A 182 -29.02 0.25 42.66
N GLY A 183 -30.08 -0.33 43.20
CA GLY A 183 -31.13 0.34 43.95
C GLY A 183 -32.17 1.18 43.19
#